data_bd340e5e8f97bff74f34fd5f8603956b
#
_entry.id   bd340e5e8f97bff74f34fd5f8603956b
#
_cell.length_a   1.000
_cell.length_b   1.000
_cell.length_c   1.000
_cell.angle_alpha   90.00
_cell.angle_beta   90.00
_cell.angle_gamma   90.00
#
_symmetry.space_group_name_H-M   'P 1'
#
loop_
_entity.id
_entity.type
_entity.pdbx_description
1 polymer ?
#
loop_
_entity_poly.entity_id
_entity_poly.type
_entity_poly.pdbx_seq_one_letter_code
_entity_poly.pdbx_strand_id
1 'polypeptide(L)'
;MKSKSKSKSTGLKKNVSDKKASLGRVLKTNEKIKETVKEAADKLTSVNKVLKREKVPVQVIKEALTQVEQKVAKAANDLKQVNVKLAEEMAERIVIESELADTKTDLAKVRDDLSKAQVKGEEAQQMALKDTLTGLPNRISFEQ
;
A
#
# COMPACT_ATOMS: atom_id res chain seq x y z
N MET A 1 -23.16 14.19 23.55
CA MET A 1 -21.77 13.68 23.32
C MET A 1 -21.55 13.38 21.83
N LYS A 2 -21.13 14.36 21.08
CA LYS A 2 -20.79 14.21 19.64
C LYS A 2 -19.39 14.77 19.46
N SER A 3 -18.38 13.92 19.26
CA SER A 3 -17.15 14.25 18.52
C SER A 3 -16.03 13.27 18.82
N LYS A 4 -15.89 12.19 18.07
CA LYS A 4 -14.60 11.46 17.96
C LYS A 4 -14.42 10.66 16.65
N SER A 5 -15.34 10.71 15.69
CA SER A 5 -15.23 9.90 14.47
C SER A 5 -14.53 10.58 13.27
N LYS A 6 -14.32 11.90 13.30
CA LYS A 6 -13.73 12.64 12.17
C LYS A 6 -12.19 12.58 12.07
N SER A 7 -11.47 12.32 13.17
CA SER A 7 -9.99 12.39 13.14
C SER A 7 -9.31 11.15 12.54
N LYS A 8 -9.94 9.96 12.62
CA LYS A 8 -9.36 8.71 12.07
C LYS A 8 -9.42 8.64 10.53
N SER A 9 -10.45 9.19 9.89
CA SER A 9 -10.60 9.12 8.43
C SER A 9 -9.63 10.04 7.66
N THR A 10 -9.23 11.17 8.24
CA THR A 10 -8.26 12.09 7.66
C THR A 10 -6.83 11.54 7.72
N GLY A 11 -6.47 10.83 8.78
CA GLY A 11 -5.17 10.17 8.91
C GLY A 11 -4.97 9.06 7.89
N LEU A 12 -6.01 8.24 7.64
CA LEU A 12 -5.95 7.14 6.67
C LEU A 12 -5.78 7.64 5.23
N LYS A 13 -6.52 8.69 4.84
CA LYS A 13 -6.43 9.27 3.48
C LYS A 13 -5.06 9.89 3.21
N LYS A 14 -4.46 10.56 4.20
CA LYS A 14 -3.13 11.15 4.09
C LYS A 14 -2.06 10.07 3.92
N ASN A 15 -2.14 8.98 4.70
CA ASN A 15 -1.21 7.86 4.64
C ASN A 15 -1.24 7.14 3.28
N VAL A 16 -2.42 6.94 2.70
CA VAL A 16 -2.59 6.34 1.35
C VAL A 16 -2.03 7.25 0.25
N SER A 17 -2.22 8.57 0.37
CA SER A 17 -1.67 9.55 -0.58
C SER A 17 -0.14 9.59 -0.56
N ASP A 18 0.46 9.58 0.64
CA ASP A 18 1.91 9.61 0.81
C ASP A 18 2.57 8.33 0.29
N LYS A 19 1.92 7.17 0.47
CA LYS A 19 2.37 5.87 -0.08
C LYS A 19 2.29 5.79 -1.60
N LYS A 20 1.23 6.32 -2.20
CA LYS A 20 1.13 6.43 -3.67
C LYS A 20 2.22 7.31 -4.25
N ALA A 21 2.59 8.40 -3.56
CA ALA A 21 3.69 9.27 -3.93
C ALA A 21 5.07 8.59 -3.76
N SER A 22 5.25 7.70 -2.78
CA SER A 22 6.46 6.91 -2.55
C SER A 22 6.68 5.90 -3.67
N LEU A 23 5.67 5.09 -4.00
CA LEU A 23 5.70 4.14 -5.12
C LEU A 23 5.97 4.83 -6.47
N GLY A 24 5.37 6.01 -6.70
CA GLY A 24 5.63 6.80 -7.89
C GLY A 24 7.09 7.25 -8.00
N ARG A 25 7.73 7.58 -6.87
CA ARG A 25 9.16 7.91 -6.84
C ARG A 25 10.04 6.71 -7.14
N VAL A 26 9.72 5.54 -6.58
CA VAL A 26 10.43 4.28 -6.84
C VAL A 26 10.37 3.91 -8.33
N LEU A 27 9.18 3.96 -8.94
CA LEU A 27 9.01 3.70 -10.37
C LEU A 27 9.82 4.68 -11.24
N LYS A 28 9.79 5.96 -10.92
CA LYS A 28 10.56 6.99 -11.65
C LYS A 28 12.06 6.79 -11.50
N THR A 29 12.53 6.34 -10.34
CA THR A 29 13.94 6.02 -10.11
C THR A 29 14.36 4.78 -10.90
N ASN A 30 13.54 3.73 -10.94
CA ASN A 30 13.78 2.53 -11.73
C ASN A 30 13.89 2.86 -13.23
N GLU A 31 13.03 3.73 -13.73
CA GLU A 31 13.06 4.16 -15.15
C GLU A 31 14.36 4.90 -15.48
N LYS A 32 14.81 5.80 -14.60
CA LYS A 32 16.11 6.47 -14.74
C LYS A 32 17.29 5.49 -14.71
N ILE A 33 17.25 4.48 -13.82
CA ILE A 33 18.29 3.44 -13.75
C ILE A 33 18.34 2.66 -15.06
N LYS A 34 17.18 2.25 -15.59
CA LYS A 34 17.06 1.55 -16.87
C LYS A 34 17.69 2.37 -18.01
N GLU A 35 17.41 3.67 -18.06
CA GLU A 35 17.96 4.57 -19.07
C GLU A 35 19.48 4.73 -18.91
N THR A 36 19.99 4.88 -17.69
CA THR A 36 21.41 4.96 -17.39
C THR A 36 22.17 3.69 -17.80
N VAL A 37 21.59 2.51 -17.51
CA VAL A 37 22.17 1.22 -17.91
C VAL A 37 22.17 1.06 -19.41
N LYS A 38 21.10 1.47 -20.10
CA LYS A 38 21.03 1.46 -21.58
C LYS A 38 22.10 2.34 -22.21
N GLU A 39 22.26 3.58 -21.72
CA GLU A 39 23.31 4.47 -22.20
C GLU A 39 24.73 3.91 -21.95
N ALA A 40 24.95 3.22 -20.82
CA ALA A 40 26.22 2.55 -20.56
C ALA A 40 26.47 1.40 -21.56
N ALA A 41 25.45 0.60 -21.86
CA ALA A 41 25.52 -0.48 -22.83
C ALA A 41 25.78 0.03 -24.26
N ASP A 42 25.14 1.12 -24.68
CA ASP A 42 25.31 1.77 -25.96
C ASP A 42 26.74 2.32 -26.10
N LYS A 43 27.30 2.93 -25.05
CA LYS A 43 28.69 3.38 -25.00
C LYS A 43 29.69 2.23 -25.09
N LEU A 44 29.45 1.14 -24.34
CA LEU A 44 30.30 -0.08 -24.45
C LEU A 44 30.27 -0.65 -25.85
N THR A 45 29.10 -0.69 -26.49
CA THR A 45 28.98 -1.14 -27.89
C THR A 45 29.73 -0.24 -28.85
N SER A 46 29.69 1.07 -28.65
CA SER A 46 30.43 2.05 -29.44
C SER A 46 31.94 1.89 -29.26
N VAL A 47 32.41 1.76 -27.99
CA VAL A 47 33.84 1.48 -27.69
C VAL A 47 34.29 0.18 -28.35
N ASN A 48 33.47 -0.88 -28.31
CA ASN A 48 33.80 -2.15 -28.92
C ASN A 48 33.90 -2.06 -30.46
N LYS A 49 33.02 -1.26 -31.12
CA LYS A 49 33.12 -0.98 -32.56
C LYS A 49 34.38 -0.20 -32.93
N VAL A 50 34.76 0.75 -32.07
CA VAL A 50 35.93 1.59 -32.25
C VAL A 50 37.21 0.77 -32.07
N LEU A 51 37.23 -0.13 -31.05
CA LEU A 51 38.34 -1.07 -30.82
C LEU A 51 38.60 -2.03 -32.01
N LYS A 52 37.57 -2.39 -32.75
CA LYS A 52 37.66 -3.25 -33.93
C LYS A 52 38.19 -2.51 -35.18
N ARG A 53 38.23 -1.17 -35.15
CA ARG A 53 38.81 -0.34 -36.22
C ARG A 53 40.24 0.04 -35.79
N GLU A 54 41.23 -0.53 -36.45
CA GLU A 54 42.66 -0.28 -36.19
C GLU A 54 42.99 1.22 -36.14
N LYS A 55 43.60 1.70 -35.04
CA LYS A 55 44.12 3.04 -34.73
C LYS A 55 43.21 3.97 -33.90
N VAL A 56 42.80 3.54 -32.74
CA VAL A 56 42.20 4.46 -31.77
C VAL A 56 43.19 4.80 -30.68
N PRO A 57 43.34 6.09 -30.30
CA PRO A 57 44.20 6.48 -29.18
C PRO A 57 43.72 5.80 -27.90
N VAL A 58 44.59 5.13 -27.19
CA VAL A 58 44.32 4.43 -25.92
C VAL A 58 43.62 5.36 -24.90
N GLN A 59 43.91 6.64 -24.97
CA GLN A 59 43.35 7.67 -24.10
C GLN A 59 41.82 7.78 -24.25
N VAL A 60 41.31 7.79 -25.49
CA VAL A 60 39.86 7.88 -25.78
C VAL A 60 39.11 6.67 -25.24
N ILE A 61 39.71 5.49 -25.35
CA ILE A 61 39.16 4.25 -24.82
C ILE A 61 39.12 4.30 -23.30
N LYS A 62 40.18 4.76 -22.65
CA LYS A 62 40.27 4.89 -21.20
C LYS A 62 39.19 5.86 -20.65
N GLU A 63 39.04 7.00 -21.29
CA GLU A 63 38.02 7.99 -20.90
C GLU A 63 36.58 7.43 -21.04
N ALA A 64 36.28 6.74 -22.13
CA ALA A 64 35.01 6.10 -22.38
C ALA A 64 34.70 5.00 -21.34
N LEU A 65 35.69 4.18 -20.98
CA LEU A 65 35.56 3.15 -19.96
C LEU A 65 35.29 3.76 -18.57
N THR A 66 36.07 4.79 -18.20
CA THR A 66 35.86 5.50 -16.91
C THR A 66 34.44 6.08 -16.82
N GLN A 67 33.91 6.65 -17.90
CA GLN A 67 32.54 7.14 -17.92
C GLN A 67 31.49 6.02 -17.77
N VAL A 68 31.73 4.85 -18.35
CA VAL A 68 30.87 3.68 -18.21
C VAL A 68 30.91 3.16 -16.76
N GLU A 69 32.10 3.04 -16.17
CA GLU A 69 32.28 2.63 -14.78
C GLU A 69 31.50 3.55 -13.81
N GLN A 70 31.62 4.86 -13.98
CA GLN A 70 30.90 5.84 -13.17
C GLN A 70 29.38 5.70 -13.32
N LYS A 71 28.87 5.49 -14.55
CA LYS A 71 27.44 5.29 -14.78
C LYS A 71 26.94 3.99 -14.17
N VAL A 72 27.70 2.91 -14.27
CA VAL A 72 27.35 1.62 -13.67
C VAL A 72 27.38 1.70 -12.14
N ALA A 73 28.40 2.34 -11.57
CA ALA A 73 28.49 2.55 -10.12
C ALA A 73 27.30 3.37 -9.59
N LYS A 74 26.93 4.43 -10.31
CA LYS A 74 25.75 5.23 -9.97
C LYS A 74 24.46 4.40 -10.04
N ALA A 75 24.24 3.67 -11.12
CA ALA A 75 23.07 2.81 -11.28
C ALA A 75 22.98 1.73 -10.18
N ALA A 76 24.11 1.15 -9.79
CA ALA A 76 24.19 0.18 -8.70
C ALA A 76 23.79 0.81 -7.35
N ASN A 77 24.26 2.04 -7.07
CA ASN A 77 23.90 2.75 -5.85
C ASN A 77 22.39 3.12 -5.83
N ASP A 78 21.86 3.59 -6.96
CA ASP A 78 20.45 3.94 -7.08
C ASP A 78 19.56 2.68 -6.91
N LEU A 79 19.97 1.54 -7.47
CA LEU A 79 19.31 0.24 -7.26
C LEU A 79 19.32 -0.17 -5.78
N LYS A 80 20.44 0.00 -5.09
CA LYS A 80 20.53 -0.29 -3.66
C LYS A 80 19.53 0.54 -2.86
N GLN A 81 19.42 1.83 -3.16
CA GLN A 81 18.44 2.71 -2.51
C GLN A 81 16.98 2.31 -2.81
N VAL A 82 16.68 1.92 -4.04
CA VAL A 82 15.36 1.43 -4.43
C VAL A 82 15.02 0.15 -3.67
N ASN A 83 15.96 -0.79 -3.56
CA ASN A 83 15.74 -2.03 -2.84
C ASN A 83 15.48 -1.81 -1.35
N VAL A 84 16.19 -0.89 -0.70
CA VAL A 84 15.92 -0.51 0.70
C VAL A 84 14.50 0.04 0.85
N LYS A 85 14.11 0.97 -0.01
CA LYS A 85 12.75 1.55 0.04
C LYS A 85 11.65 0.53 -0.23
N LEU A 86 11.87 -0.40 -1.16
CA LEU A 86 10.94 -1.49 -1.42
C LEU A 86 10.80 -2.41 -0.21
N ALA A 87 11.91 -2.71 0.49
CA ALA A 87 11.86 -3.53 1.70
C ALA A 87 11.08 -2.84 2.83
N GLU A 88 11.26 -1.53 3.02
CA GLU A 88 10.50 -0.72 3.97
C GLU A 88 8.99 -0.71 3.63
N GLU A 89 8.64 -0.47 2.38
CA GLU A 89 7.23 -0.48 1.91
C GLU A 89 6.59 -1.87 2.06
N MET A 90 7.34 -2.94 1.81
CA MET A 90 6.86 -4.31 2.02
C MET A 90 6.60 -4.60 3.51
N ALA A 91 7.50 -4.19 4.41
CA ALA A 91 7.31 -4.37 5.84
C ALA A 91 6.06 -3.63 6.36
N GLU A 92 5.87 -2.37 5.93
CA GLU A 92 4.66 -1.61 6.26
C GLU A 92 3.38 -2.26 5.72
N ARG A 93 3.46 -2.84 4.51
CA ARG A 93 2.32 -3.52 3.90
C ARG A 93 1.88 -4.74 4.71
N ILE A 94 2.82 -5.52 5.23
CA ILE A 94 2.53 -6.67 6.09
C ILE A 94 1.78 -6.23 7.35
N VAL A 95 2.20 -5.12 7.98
CA VAL A 95 1.52 -4.57 9.16
C VAL A 95 0.08 -4.15 8.83
N ILE A 96 -0.11 -3.44 7.71
CA ILE A 96 -1.44 -2.99 7.28
C ILE A 96 -2.36 -4.18 6.96
N GLU A 97 -1.85 -5.22 6.33
CA GLU A 97 -2.61 -6.43 6.02
C GLU A 97 -3.04 -7.16 7.30
N SER A 98 -2.17 -7.19 8.33
CA SER A 98 -2.51 -7.72 9.66
C SER A 98 -3.62 -6.90 10.32
N GLU A 99 -3.47 -5.58 10.40
CA GLU A 99 -4.48 -4.68 10.98
C GLU A 99 -5.83 -4.77 10.24
N LEU A 100 -5.78 -4.95 8.92
CA LEU A 100 -6.99 -5.14 8.11
C LEU A 100 -7.69 -6.46 8.44
N ALA A 101 -6.94 -7.54 8.66
CA ALA A 101 -7.49 -8.83 9.06
C ALA A 101 -8.16 -8.74 10.44
N ASP A 102 -7.51 -8.09 11.41
CA ASP A 102 -8.05 -7.86 12.75
C ASP A 102 -9.33 -7.02 12.69
N THR A 103 -9.30 -5.93 11.93
CA THR A 103 -10.47 -5.05 11.75
C THR A 103 -11.66 -5.79 11.12
N LYS A 104 -11.40 -6.67 10.14
CA LYS A 104 -12.44 -7.50 9.53
C LYS A 104 -13.05 -8.47 10.53
N THR A 105 -12.23 -9.06 11.38
CA THR A 105 -12.68 -9.98 12.43
C THR A 105 -13.54 -9.25 13.46
N ASP A 106 -13.12 -8.07 13.91
CA ASP A 106 -13.89 -7.26 14.85
C ASP A 106 -15.21 -6.78 14.24
N LEU A 107 -15.20 -6.40 12.96
CA LEU A 107 -16.42 -6.02 12.25
C LEU A 107 -17.42 -7.18 12.15
N ALA A 108 -16.92 -8.41 11.94
CA ALA A 108 -17.76 -9.61 11.91
C ALA A 108 -18.40 -9.87 13.29
N LYS A 109 -17.64 -9.72 14.38
CA LYS A 109 -18.16 -9.85 15.76
C LYS A 109 -19.24 -8.81 16.06
N VAL A 110 -18.95 -7.53 15.77
CA VAL A 110 -19.92 -6.43 15.99
C VAL A 110 -21.20 -6.66 15.19
N ARG A 111 -21.10 -7.18 13.97
CA ARG A 111 -22.28 -7.49 13.14
C ARG A 111 -23.10 -8.63 13.70
N ASP A 112 -22.45 -9.66 14.23
CA ASP A 112 -23.10 -10.78 14.91
C ASP A 112 -23.79 -10.33 16.20
N ASP A 113 -23.10 -9.53 17.02
CA ASP A 113 -23.66 -8.97 18.25
C ASP A 113 -24.86 -8.04 17.97
N LEU A 114 -24.80 -7.23 16.92
CA LEU A 114 -25.92 -6.39 16.49
C LEU A 114 -27.13 -7.24 16.08
N SER A 115 -26.88 -8.29 15.28
CA SER A 115 -27.96 -9.21 14.87
C SER A 115 -28.64 -9.88 16.07
N LYS A 116 -27.83 -10.36 17.03
CA LYS A 116 -28.37 -10.95 18.28
C LYS A 116 -29.14 -9.93 19.12
N ALA A 117 -28.66 -8.68 19.19
CA ALA A 117 -29.35 -7.63 19.90
C ALA A 117 -30.68 -7.25 19.24
N GLN A 118 -30.73 -7.23 17.91
CA GLN A 118 -31.99 -6.98 17.16
C GLN A 118 -33.00 -8.08 17.42
N VAL A 119 -32.64 -9.36 17.32
CA VAL A 119 -33.55 -10.49 17.60
C VAL A 119 -34.08 -10.40 19.03
N LYS A 120 -33.20 -10.18 20.03
CA LYS A 120 -33.65 -10.02 21.43
C LYS A 120 -34.56 -8.81 21.62
N GLY A 121 -34.31 -7.72 20.90
CA GLY A 121 -35.16 -6.53 20.92
C GLY A 121 -36.56 -6.83 20.36
N GLU A 122 -36.65 -7.54 19.25
CA GLU A 122 -37.90 -7.96 18.63
C GLU A 122 -38.68 -8.94 19.54
N GLU A 123 -37.97 -9.92 20.12
CA GLU A 123 -38.59 -10.84 21.10
C GLU A 123 -39.13 -10.11 22.33
N ALA A 124 -38.34 -9.17 22.89
CA ALA A 124 -38.78 -8.37 24.04
C ALA A 124 -39.98 -7.49 23.68
N GLN A 125 -40.02 -6.91 22.48
CA GLN A 125 -41.13 -6.13 21.99
C GLN A 125 -42.41 -7.00 21.82
N GLN A 126 -42.26 -8.20 21.25
CA GLN A 126 -43.36 -9.15 21.12
C GLN A 126 -43.91 -9.59 22.49
N MET A 127 -43.00 -9.85 23.46
CA MET A 127 -43.42 -10.19 24.83
C MET A 127 -44.12 -9.02 25.51
N ALA A 128 -43.70 -7.79 25.31
CA ALA A 128 -44.33 -6.61 25.89
C ALA A 128 -45.74 -6.34 25.33
N LEU A 129 -46.03 -6.79 24.11
CA LEU A 129 -47.31 -6.63 23.45
C LEU A 129 -48.35 -7.72 23.83
N LYS A 130 -47.92 -8.79 24.52
CA LYS A 130 -48.76 -9.90 24.95
C LYS A 130 -48.86 -9.94 26.47
N ASP A 131 -50.07 -10.23 26.98
CA ASP A 131 -50.27 -10.54 28.37
C ASP A 131 -49.69 -11.92 28.69
N THR A 132 -48.83 -11.99 29.72
CA THR A 132 -48.08 -13.20 30.07
C THR A 132 -48.94 -14.33 30.65
N LEU A 133 -50.14 -14.03 31.13
CA LEU A 133 -51.05 -15.01 31.72
C LEU A 133 -52.00 -15.59 30.68
N THR A 134 -52.55 -14.75 29.82
CA THR A 134 -53.61 -15.13 28.87
C THR A 134 -53.10 -15.33 27.45
N GLY A 135 -51.88 -14.86 27.12
CA GLY A 135 -51.31 -14.86 25.76
C GLY A 135 -52.04 -13.92 24.79
N LEU A 136 -53.02 -13.16 25.25
CA LEU A 136 -53.78 -12.20 24.45
C LEU A 136 -53.02 -10.88 24.30
N PRO A 137 -53.35 -10.05 23.28
CA PRO A 137 -52.78 -8.72 23.12
C PRO A 137 -52.95 -7.90 24.40
N ASN A 138 -51.85 -7.30 24.86
CA ASN A 138 -51.84 -6.43 26.03
C ASN A 138 -52.49 -5.07 25.66
N ARG A 139 -53.00 -4.32 26.69
CA ARG A 139 -53.56 -2.98 26.55
C ARG A 139 -52.64 -2.04 25.69
N ILE A 140 -51.32 -2.18 25.83
CA ILE A 140 -50.35 -1.39 25.07
C ILE A 140 -50.44 -1.65 23.56
N SER A 141 -50.86 -2.84 23.13
CA SER A 141 -51.03 -3.17 21.71
C SER A 141 -52.23 -2.51 21.05
N PHE A 142 -53.15 -1.92 21.85
CA PHE A 142 -54.31 -1.21 21.34
C PHE A 142 -54.12 0.31 21.32
N GLU A 143 -53.07 0.83 21.90
CA GLU A 143 -52.76 2.28 21.95
C GLU A 143 -51.78 2.73 20.86
N GLN A 144 -51.31 1.82 19.97
CA GLN A 144 -50.50 2.11 18.78
C GLN A 144 -51.37 2.19 17.53
#